data_fa1ee7012555867dc3fceb2872578205
#
_entry.id   fa1ee7012555867dc3fceb2872578205
#
_cell.length_a   1.000
_cell.length_b   1.000
_cell.length_c   1.000
_cell.angle_alpha   90.00
_cell.angle_beta   90.00
_cell.angle_gamma   90.00
#
_symmetry.space_group_name_H-M   'P 1'
#
loop_
_entity.id
_entity.type
_entity.pdbx_description
1 polymer ?
#
loop_
_entity_poly.entity_id
_entity_poly.type
_entity_poly.pdbx_seq_one_letter_code
_entity_poly.pdbx_strand_id
1 'polypeptide(L)'
;TGVCGKQPKTANLQDYLVCSLIHLAEIYAAKEDYPPEVTHLLADGLFATLTNVNFDDTALQGYIRRAEKLTPQRLPIQDPSWLWRGDTDIVSLRATLLFGMKGMAAYAHHAFRLGQEDEAVSQWFYKGLCALRQEHTVEEWLALITEFGLVNYQCMALLDKANTAAFGDPAPAKVHTDIRRGPFIVVSGHDLE
;
A
#
# COMPACT_ATOMS: atom_id res chain seq x y z
N THR A 1 -16.95 5.33 -0.92
CA THR A 1 -18.16 5.95 -0.39
C THR A 1 -18.52 5.36 0.96
N GLY A 2 -18.50 6.10 1.99
CA GLY A 2 -18.80 5.64 3.36
C GLY A 2 -18.98 6.84 4.27
N VAL A 3 -19.02 6.59 5.57
CA VAL A 3 -19.15 7.63 6.59
C VAL A 3 -17.98 8.62 6.61
N CYS A 4 -16.82 8.24 6.03
CA CYS A 4 -15.67 9.11 5.84
C CYS A 4 -15.87 10.25 4.83
N GLY A 5 -16.98 10.26 4.08
CA GLY A 5 -17.28 11.29 3.07
C GLY A 5 -16.57 11.09 1.71
N LYS A 6 -15.87 9.97 1.49
CA LYS A 6 -15.26 9.68 0.19
C LYS A 6 -16.29 9.67 -0.92
N GLN A 7 -16.05 10.44 -1.97
CA GLN A 7 -16.93 10.52 -3.12
C GLN A 7 -16.81 9.28 -4.01
N PRO A 8 -17.88 8.87 -4.73
CA PRO A 8 -17.84 7.75 -5.66
C PRO A 8 -16.72 7.85 -6.71
N LYS A 9 -16.49 9.06 -7.21
CA LYS A 9 -15.41 9.34 -8.16
C LYS A 9 -14.04 9.01 -7.60
N THR A 10 -13.75 9.43 -6.36
CA THR A 10 -12.48 9.14 -5.67
C THR A 10 -12.32 7.65 -5.42
N ALA A 11 -13.38 6.96 -4.99
CA ALA A 11 -13.36 5.51 -4.80
C ALA A 11 -13.03 4.78 -6.11
N ASN A 12 -13.67 5.16 -7.21
CA ASN A 12 -13.40 4.60 -8.53
C ASN A 12 -11.95 4.86 -8.98
N LEU A 13 -11.40 6.06 -8.73
CA LEU A 13 -10.00 6.37 -9.04
C LEU A 13 -9.04 5.49 -8.23
N GLN A 14 -9.35 5.20 -6.98
CA GLN A 14 -8.53 4.30 -6.16
C GLN A 14 -8.56 2.87 -6.70
N ASP A 15 -9.72 2.35 -7.12
CA ASP A 15 -9.83 1.03 -7.74
C ASP A 15 -9.10 0.99 -9.10
N TYR A 16 -9.18 2.06 -9.88
CA TYR A 16 -8.41 2.22 -11.12
C TYR A 16 -6.91 2.21 -10.88
N LEU A 17 -6.45 2.91 -9.84
CA LEU A 17 -5.05 2.90 -9.45
C LEU A 17 -4.59 1.50 -9.09
N VAL A 18 -5.35 0.76 -8.28
CA VAL A 18 -5.04 -0.64 -7.95
C VAL A 18 -4.89 -1.49 -9.21
N CYS A 19 -5.81 -1.39 -10.16
CA CYS A 19 -5.71 -2.12 -11.44
C CYS A 19 -4.46 -1.73 -12.24
N SER A 20 -4.08 -0.45 -12.22
CA SER A 20 -2.87 0.04 -12.88
C SER A 20 -1.59 -0.53 -12.24
N LEU A 21 -1.57 -0.62 -10.91
CA LEU A 21 -0.45 -1.20 -10.16
C LEU A 21 -0.33 -2.70 -10.39
N ILE A 22 -1.46 -3.43 -10.44
CA ILE A 22 -1.47 -4.86 -10.76
C ILE A 22 -0.85 -5.10 -12.14
N HIS A 23 -1.28 -4.34 -13.15
CA HIS A 23 -0.74 -4.50 -14.50
C HIS A 23 0.74 -4.15 -14.58
N LEU A 24 1.17 -3.09 -13.89
CA LEU A 24 2.58 -2.73 -13.78
C LEU A 24 3.39 -3.86 -13.16
N ALA A 25 2.91 -4.44 -12.07
CA ALA A 25 3.56 -5.56 -11.40
C ALA A 25 3.68 -6.79 -12.31
N GLU A 26 2.63 -7.13 -13.08
CA GLU A 26 2.64 -8.24 -14.05
C GLU A 26 3.75 -8.07 -15.10
N ILE A 27 3.93 -6.86 -15.63
CA ILE A 27 4.93 -6.57 -16.66
C ILE A 27 6.35 -6.78 -16.13
N TYR A 28 6.63 -6.28 -14.94
CA TYR A 28 7.96 -6.36 -14.36
C TYR A 28 8.26 -7.74 -13.77
N ALA A 29 7.28 -8.39 -13.15
CA ALA A 29 7.41 -9.78 -12.69
C ALA A 29 7.70 -10.75 -13.84
N ALA A 30 7.06 -10.57 -15.01
CA ALA A 30 7.31 -11.40 -16.19
C ALA A 30 8.73 -11.27 -16.75
N LYS A 31 9.45 -10.20 -16.41
CA LYS A 31 10.85 -9.96 -16.79
C LYS A 31 11.84 -10.30 -15.69
N GLU A 32 11.35 -10.67 -14.52
CA GLU A 32 12.15 -10.80 -13.29
C GLU A 32 13.00 -9.54 -13.01
N ASP A 33 12.45 -8.38 -13.34
CA ASP A 33 13.08 -7.07 -13.20
C ASP A 33 12.32 -6.25 -12.16
N TYR A 34 12.98 -5.86 -11.07
CA TYR A 34 12.36 -5.22 -9.90
C TYR A 34 13.02 -3.88 -9.57
N PRO A 35 12.97 -2.89 -10.47
CA PRO A 35 13.66 -1.62 -10.24
C PRO A 35 13.04 -0.85 -9.07
N PRO A 36 13.86 -0.19 -8.22
CA PRO A 36 13.40 0.54 -7.05
C PRO A 36 12.29 1.57 -7.38
N GLU A 37 12.39 2.27 -8.51
CA GLU A 37 11.36 3.23 -8.94
C GLU A 37 9.98 2.60 -9.08
N VAL A 38 9.91 1.38 -9.64
CA VAL A 38 8.65 0.65 -9.79
C VAL A 38 8.18 0.14 -8.44
N THR A 39 9.06 -0.46 -7.65
CA THR A 39 8.74 -0.96 -6.30
C THR A 39 8.17 0.14 -5.42
N HIS A 40 8.82 1.31 -5.39
CA HIS A 40 8.31 2.47 -4.64
C HIS A 40 6.97 2.95 -5.17
N LEU A 41 6.76 2.94 -6.49
CA LEU A 41 5.46 3.31 -7.06
C LEU A 41 4.35 2.32 -6.68
N LEU A 42 4.65 1.00 -6.62
CA LEU A 42 3.71 -0.01 -6.17
C LEU A 42 3.32 0.22 -4.69
N ALA A 43 4.31 0.44 -3.82
CA ALA A 43 4.07 0.72 -2.40
C ALA A 43 3.32 2.04 -2.20
N ASP A 44 3.79 3.15 -2.77
CA ASP A 44 3.16 4.47 -2.64
C ASP A 44 1.72 4.47 -3.15
N GLY A 45 1.49 3.84 -4.30
CA GLY A 45 0.16 3.77 -4.90
C GLY A 45 -0.81 2.92 -4.07
N LEU A 46 -0.37 1.77 -3.55
CA LEU A 46 -1.18 0.96 -2.63
C LEU A 46 -1.49 1.73 -1.34
N PHE A 47 -0.50 2.38 -0.75
CA PHE A 47 -0.68 3.20 0.45
C PHE A 47 -1.66 4.36 0.19
N ALA A 48 -1.56 5.06 -0.93
CA ALA A 48 -2.50 6.13 -1.31
C ALA A 48 -3.96 5.63 -1.44
N THR A 49 -4.17 4.33 -1.66
CA THR A 49 -5.52 3.73 -1.73
C THR A 49 -6.00 3.14 -0.40
N LEU A 50 -5.21 3.23 0.67
CA LEU A 50 -5.61 2.80 2.00
C LEU A 50 -6.80 3.65 2.49
N THR A 51 -7.64 3.07 3.34
CA THR A 51 -8.84 3.75 3.85
C THR A 51 -8.47 5.05 4.58
N ASN A 52 -9.10 6.14 4.19
CA ASN A 52 -8.96 7.47 4.79
C ASN A 52 -7.56 8.12 4.69
N VAL A 53 -6.71 7.66 3.78
CA VAL A 53 -5.36 8.23 3.59
C VAL A 53 -5.37 9.34 2.54
N ASN A 54 -5.90 9.10 1.35
CA ASN A 54 -5.84 10.07 0.27
C ASN A 54 -7.21 10.30 -0.39
N PHE A 55 -7.70 11.53 -0.35
CA PHE A 55 -8.94 11.99 -0.97
C PHE A 55 -8.71 12.94 -2.15
N ASP A 56 -7.44 13.18 -2.54
CA ASP A 56 -7.10 14.07 -3.65
C ASP A 56 -7.12 13.31 -4.97
N ASP A 57 -8.17 13.54 -5.77
CA ASP A 57 -8.31 12.98 -7.11
C ASP A 57 -7.11 13.30 -8.01
N THR A 58 -6.48 14.47 -7.86
CA THR A 58 -5.33 14.89 -8.68
C THR A 58 -4.09 14.09 -8.35
N ALA A 59 -3.85 13.84 -7.07
CA ALA A 59 -2.75 12.99 -6.60
C ALA A 59 -2.94 11.55 -7.10
N LEU A 60 -4.15 10.98 -6.95
CA LEU A 60 -4.47 9.63 -7.45
C LEU A 60 -4.26 9.50 -8.96
N GLN A 61 -4.71 10.49 -9.75
CA GLN A 61 -4.42 10.55 -11.19
C GLN A 61 -2.91 10.68 -11.48
N GLY A 62 -2.16 11.34 -10.60
CA GLY A 62 -0.71 11.43 -10.66
C GLY A 62 -0.05 10.05 -10.60
N TYR A 63 -0.45 9.20 -9.66
CA TYR A 63 0.03 7.83 -9.55
C TYR A 63 -0.33 6.99 -10.79
N ILE A 64 -1.56 7.08 -11.28
CA ILE A 64 -2.00 6.38 -12.49
C ILE A 64 -1.11 6.79 -13.68
N ARG A 65 -0.89 8.09 -13.91
CA ARG A 65 -0.02 8.57 -14.99
C ARG A 65 1.43 8.11 -14.86
N ARG A 66 1.95 7.99 -13.63
CA ARG A 66 3.30 7.41 -13.40
C ARG A 66 3.35 5.94 -13.78
N ALA A 67 2.34 5.16 -13.39
CA ALA A 67 2.23 3.75 -13.78
C ALA A 67 2.14 3.59 -15.31
N GLU A 68 1.33 4.42 -15.98
CA GLU A 68 1.21 4.43 -17.45
C GLU A 68 2.54 4.74 -18.15
N LYS A 69 3.35 5.66 -17.62
CA LYS A 69 4.67 5.99 -18.19
C LYS A 69 5.67 4.85 -18.10
N LEU A 70 5.59 4.04 -17.04
CA LEU A 70 6.46 2.89 -16.83
C LEU A 70 5.96 1.62 -17.53
N THR A 71 4.82 1.71 -18.19
CA THR A 71 4.19 0.60 -18.92
C THR A 71 4.48 0.75 -20.41
N PRO A 72 5.13 -0.24 -21.08
CA PRO A 72 5.48 -0.17 -22.50
C PRO A 72 4.27 -0.12 -23.44
N GLN A 73 3.13 -0.59 -22.98
CA GLN A 73 1.87 -0.62 -23.72
C GLN A 73 0.80 0.13 -22.95
N ARG A 74 -0.06 0.85 -23.69
CA ARG A 74 -1.18 1.54 -23.07
C ARG A 74 -2.04 0.57 -22.28
N LEU A 75 -2.27 0.86 -21.01
CA LEU A 75 -3.15 0.09 -20.15
C LEU A 75 -4.53 -0.01 -20.79
N PRO A 76 -5.08 -1.21 -21.00
CA PRO A 76 -6.49 -1.32 -21.35
C PRO A 76 -7.29 -0.73 -20.18
N ILE A 77 -8.25 0.14 -20.49
CA ILE A 77 -9.23 0.60 -19.50
C ILE A 77 -9.99 -0.63 -19.03
N GLN A 78 -9.62 -1.16 -17.88
CA GLN A 78 -10.31 -2.32 -17.30
C GLN A 78 -11.35 -1.79 -16.29
N ASP A 79 -12.55 -2.30 -16.38
CA ASP A 79 -13.56 -2.10 -15.33
C ASP A 79 -13.03 -2.72 -14.04
N PRO A 80 -12.71 -1.94 -12.98
CA PRO A 80 -12.13 -2.49 -11.76
C PRO A 80 -13.10 -3.37 -10.96
N SER A 81 -14.36 -3.44 -11.36
CA SER A 81 -15.39 -4.20 -10.66
C SER A 81 -15.10 -5.71 -10.56
N TRP A 82 -14.20 -6.25 -11.41
CA TRP A 82 -13.78 -7.65 -11.33
C TRP A 82 -13.12 -7.99 -9.97
N LEU A 83 -12.49 -7.01 -9.32
CA LEU A 83 -11.90 -7.20 -7.99
C LEU A 83 -12.92 -7.70 -6.95
N TRP A 84 -14.17 -7.31 -7.13
CA TRP A 84 -15.26 -7.50 -6.18
C TRP A 84 -16.32 -8.50 -6.67
N ARG A 85 -16.09 -9.16 -7.81
CA ARG A 85 -17.03 -10.15 -8.38
C ARG A 85 -16.49 -11.57 -8.27
N GLY A 86 -17.42 -12.53 -8.08
CA GLY A 86 -17.12 -13.95 -8.04
C GLY A 86 -17.76 -14.64 -6.84
N ASP A 87 -17.25 -15.81 -6.53
CA ASP A 87 -17.62 -16.54 -5.31
C ASP A 87 -17.31 -15.72 -4.06
N THR A 88 -18.19 -15.73 -3.07
CA THR A 88 -18.10 -14.88 -1.88
C THR A 88 -16.82 -15.14 -1.07
N ASP A 89 -16.41 -16.40 -0.93
CA ASP A 89 -15.25 -16.76 -0.15
C ASP A 89 -13.97 -16.34 -0.88
N ILE A 90 -13.91 -16.56 -2.19
CA ILE A 90 -12.78 -16.10 -3.04
C ILE A 90 -12.65 -14.58 -3.03
N VAL A 91 -13.77 -13.85 -3.16
CA VAL A 91 -13.75 -12.38 -3.10
C VAL A 91 -13.28 -11.89 -1.73
N SER A 92 -13.73 -12.54 -0.64
CA SER A 92 -13.31 -12.18 0.72
C SER A 92 -11.81 -12.42 0.94
N LEU A 93 -11.27 -13.54 0.46
CA LEU A 93 -9.86 -13.87 0.57
C LEU A 93 -9.00 -12.91 -0.29
N ARG A 94 -9.43 -12.63 -1.52
CA ARG A 94 -8.79 -11.63 -2.40
C ARG A 94 -8.77 -10.25 -1.74
N ALA A 95 -9.89 -9.82 -1.17
CA ALA A 95 -9.99 -8.55 -0.46
C ALA A 95 -9.07 -8.51 0.77
N THR A 96 -8.99 -9.61 1.54
CA THR A 96 -8.10 -9.73 2.69
C THR A 96 -6.64 -9.52 2.29
N LEU A 97 -6.19 -10.19 1.22
CA LEU A 97 -4.84 -10.00 0.70
C LEU A 97 -4.61 -8.56 0.24
N LEU A 98 -5.53 -8.01 -0.57
CA LEU A 98 -5.40 -6.64 -1.09
C LEU A 98 -5.33 -5.60 0.03
N PHE A 99 -6.22 -5.67 1.02
CA PHE A 99 -6.22 -4.72 2.14
C PHE A 99 -5.01 -4.90 3.03
N GLY A 100 -4.57 -6.13 3.26
CA GLY A 100 -3.31 -6.41 3.95
C GLY A 100 -2.12 -5.77 3.24
N MET A 101 -2.01 -5.94 1.92
CA MET A 101 -0.94 -5.32 1.12
C MET A 101 -0.95 -3.79 1.16
N LYS A 102 -2.13 -3.16 1.20
CA LYS A 102 -2.24 -1.70 1.40
C LYS A 102 -1.67 -1.28 2.76
N GLY A 103 -1.91 -2.06 3.80
CA GLY A 103 -1.34 -1.84 5.14
C GLY A 103 0.18 -2.03 5.14
N MET A 104 0.69 -3.13 4.56
CA MET A 104 2.12 -3.36 4.41
C MET A 104 2.80 -2.24 3.62
N ALA A 105 2.13 -1.72 2.60
CA ALA A 105 2.63 -0.61 1.78
C ALA A 105 2.85 0.67 2.59
N ALA A 106 2.00 0.96 3.58
CA ALA A 106 2.22 2.08 4.49
C ALA A 106 3.51 1.90 5.30
N TYR A 107 3.75 0.72 5.87
CA TYR A 107 5.00 0.42 6.59
C TYR A 107 6.22 0.51 5.68
N ALA A 108 6.15 -0.10 4.49
CA ALA A 108 7.23 -0.05 3.52
C ALA A 108 7.54 1.38 3.06
N HIS A 109 6.52 2.20 2.80
CA HIS A 109 6.69 3.61 2.43
C HIS A 109 7.51 4.36 3.47
N HIS A 110 7.17 4.24 4.76
CA HIS A 110 7.89 4.92 5.82
C HIS A 110 9.32 4.40 5.97
N ALA A 111 9.56 3.09 5.85
CA ALA A 111 10.90 2.53 5.85
C ALA A 111 11.75 3.03 4.68
N PHE A 112 11.18 3.08 3.46
CA PHE A 112 11.84 3.60 2.26
C PHE A 112 12.20 5.08 2.41
N ARG A 113 11.33 5.88 3.03
CA ARG A 113 11.60 7.29 3.34
C ARG A 113 12.79 7.48 4.27
N LEU A 114 13.08 6.50 5.12
CA LEU A 114 14.23 6.46 6.01
C LEU A 114 15.45 5.73 5.39
N GLY A 115 15.39 5.39 4.10
CA GLY A 115 16.48 4.75 3.36
C GLY A 115 16.68 3.28 3.72
N GLN A 116 15.65 2.60 4.27
CA GLN A 116 15.69 1.17 4.57
C GLN A 116 14.79 0.40 3.61
N GLU A 117 15.34 -0.63 3.00
CA GLU A 117 14.64 -1.51 2.06
C GLU A 117 14.94 -2.97 2.41
N ASP A 118 14.01 -3.86 2.06
CA ASP A 118 14.14 -5.30 2.17
C ASP A 118 13.70 -5.94 0.85
N GLU A 119 14.54 -6.82 0.30
CA GLU A 119 14.30 -7.44 -1.00
C GLU A 119 13.06 -8.33 -0.99
N ALA A 120 12.87 -9.12 0.07
CA ALA A 120 11.71 -10.03 0.17
C ALA A 120 10.40 -9.23 0.25
N VAL A 121 10.38 -8.13 1.03
CA VAL A 121 9.24 -7.21 1.10
C VAL A 121 8.97 -6.58 -0.26
N SER A 122 10.02 -6.11 -0.94
CA SER A 122 9.93 -5.46 -2.26
C SER A 122 9.39 -6.41 -3.32
N GLN A 123 9.92 -7.62 -3.42
CA GLN A 123 9.48 -8.64 -4.38
C GLN A 123 8.06 -9.12 -4.09
N TRP A 124 7.64 -9.12 -2.83
CA TRP A 124 6.31 -9.58 -2.47
C TRP A 124 5.19 -8.67 -3.00
N PHE A 125 5.43 -7.36 -3.18
CA PHE A 125 4.46 -6.49 -3.84
C PHE A 125 4.12 -6.98 -5.27
N TYR A 126 5.13 -7.40 -6.02
CA TYR A 126 4.90 -7.95 -7.37
C TYR A 126 4.14 -9.27 -7.29
N LYS A 127 4.59 -10.20 -6.45
CA LYS A 127 3.94 -11.49 -6.26
C LYS A 127 2.47 -11.35 -5.85
N GLY A 128 2.22 -10.54 -4.82
CA GLY A 128 0.88 -10.33 -4.28
C GLY A 128 -0.06 -9.66 -5.28
N LEU A 129 0.40 -8.61 -5.98
CA LEU A 129 -0.41 -7.94 -7.00
C LEU A 129 -0.72 -8.87 -8.18
N CYS A 130 0.24 -9.66 -8.66
CA CYS A 130 0.01 -10.66 -9.71
C CYS A 130 -1.02 -11.71 -9.27
N ALA A 131 -0.93 -12.18 -8.03
CA ALA A 131 -1.85 -13.19 -7.49
C ALA A 131 -3.32 -12.74 -7.49
N LEU A 132 -3.58 -11.42 -7.35
CA LEU A 132 -4.95 -10.90 -7.36
C LEU A 132 -5.68 -11.17 -8.69
N ARG A 133 -4.97 -11.35 -9.80
CA ARG A 133 -5.56 -11.64 -11.13
C ARG A 133 -5.59 -13.11 -11.48
N GLN A 134 -4.91 -13.94 -10.73
CA GLN A 134 -4.86 -15.37 -10.98
C GLN A 134 -6.06 -16.07 -10.33
N GLU A 135 -6.45 -17.21 -10.91
CA GLU A 135 -7.44 -18.08 -10.30
C GLU A 135 -6.75 -18.95 -9.26
N HIS A 136 -7.28 -18.96 -8.05
CA HIS A 136 -6.79 -19.76 -6.92
C HIS A 136 -7.95 -20.45 -6.24
N THR A 137 -7.71 -21.65 -5.72
CA THR A 137 -8.60 -22.31 -4.78
C THR A 137 -8.59 -21.61 -3.42
N VAL A 138 -9.52 -21.95 -2.54
CA VAL A 138 -9.56 -21.42 -1.16
C VAL A 138 -8.26 -21.75 -0.43
N GLU A 139 -7.75 -22.97 -0.58
CA GLU A 139 -6.52 -23.44 0.04
C GLU A 139 -5.30 -22.65 -0.44
N GLU A 140 -5.22 -22.37 -1.72
CA GLU A 140 -4.14 -21.56 -2.32
C GLU A 140 -4.20 -20.12 -1.84
N TRP A 141 -5.39 -19.51 -1.74
CA TRP A 141 -5.57 -18.19 -1.15
C TRP A 141 -5.13 -18.14 0.30
N LEU A 142 -5.50 -19.14 1.11
CA LEU A 142 -5.09 -19.22 2.51
C LEU A 142 -3.57 -19.36 2.66
N ALA A 143 -2.92 -20.13 1.78
CA ALA A 143 -1.47 -20.25 1.74
C ALA A 143 -0.80 -18.92 1.40
N LEU A 144 -1.29 -18.20 0.38
CA LEU A 144 -0.81 -16.86 0.00
C LEU A 144 -0.97 -15.85 1.14
N ILE A 145 -2.13 -15.83 1.81
CA ILE A 145 -2.38 -14.91 2.93
C ILE A 145 -1.46 -15.24 4.12
N THR A 146 -1.20 -16.52 4.37
CA THR A 146 -0.27 -16.94 5.44
C THR A 146 1.16 -16.51 5.13
N GLU A 147 1.61 -16.72 3.91
CA GLU A 147 2.93 -16.24 3.44
C GLU A 147 3.01 -14.71 3.54
N PHE A 148 1.98 -14.01 3.06
CA PHE A 148 1.86 -12.57 3.20
C PHE A 148 2.04 -12.11 4.65
N GLY A 149 1.40 -12.80 5.60
CA GLY A 149 1.50 -12.48 7.03
C GLY A 149 2.93 -12.50 7.54
N LEU A 150 3.74 -13.46 7.09
CA LEU A 150 5.17 -13.53 7.45
C LEU A 150 5.97 -12.37 6.85
N VAL A 151 5.73 -12.05 5.59
CA VAL A 151 6.42 -10.92 4.93
C VAL A 151 5.98 -9.57 5.52
N ASN A 152 4.71 -9.43 5.85
CA ASN A 152 4.23 -8.22 6.54
C ASN A 152 4.89 -8.06 7.92
N TYR A 153 5.09 -9.15 8.67
CA TYR A 153 5.86 -9.11 9.91
C TYR A 153 7.31 -8.64 9.69
N GLN A 154 7.97 -9.12 8.61
CA GLN A 154 9.30 -8.65 8.22
C GLN A 154 9.29 -7.15 7.87
N CYS A 155 8.26 -6.68 7.17
CA CYS A 155 8.09 -5.26 6.85
C CYS A 155 7.92 -4.40 8.10
N MET A 156 7.15 -4.85 9.08
CA MET A 156 7.01 -4.16 10.38
C MET A 156 8.35 -4.10 11.12
N ALA A 157 9.13 -5.19 11.13
CA ALA A 157 10.45 -5.22 11.74
C ALA A 157 11.44 -4.30 10.98
N LEU A 158 11.32 -4.20 9.66
CA LEU A 158 12.08 -3.25 8.84
C LEU A 158 11.79 -1.81 9.25
N LEU A 159 10.52 -1.44 9.42
CA LEU A 159 10.13 -0.10 9.83
C LEU A 159 10.61 0.20 11.26
N ASP A 160 10.46 -0.73 12.20
CA ASP A 160 10.97 -0.57 13.57
C ASP A 160 12.48 -0.30 13.57
N LYS A 161 13.24 -1.08 12.82
CA LYS A 161 14.68 -0.87 12.62
C LYS A 161 14.98 0.51 12.00
N ALA A 162 14.23 0.92 11.01
CA ALA A 162 14.39 2.21 10.34
C ALA A 162 14.15 3.37 11.30
N ASN A 163 13.05 3.33 12.06
CA ASN A 163 12.70 4.34 13.05
C ASN A 163 13.72 4.40 14.19
N THR A 164 14.09 3.27 14.75
CA THR A 164 15.09 3.19 15.84
C THR A 164 16.45 3.74 15.38
N ALA A 165 16.86 3.41 14.15
CA ALA A 165 18.11 3.94 13.61
C ALA A 165 18.07 5.46 13.37
N ALA A 166 16.93 6.00 12.98
CA ALA A 166 16.77 7.42 12.65
C ALA A 166 16.50 8.29 13.90
N PHE A 167 15.70 7.79 14.85
CA PHE A 167 15.16 8.59 15.96
C PHE A 167 15.58 8.08 17.35
N GLY A 168 16.24 6.93 17.43
CA GLY A 168 16.60 6.26 18.69
C GLY A 168 15.47 5.39 19.25
N ASP A 169 15.79 4.67 20.35
CA ASP A 169 14.80 3.83 21.03
C ASP A 169 13.74 4.69 21.71
N PRO A 170 12.45 4.28 21.65
CA PRO A 170 11.39 4.96 22.36
C PRO A 170 11.65 4.96 23.88
N ALA A 171 11.68 6.13 24.50
CA ALA A 171 11.84 6.28 25.93
C ALA A 171 10.63 7.02 26.53
N PRO A 172 10.04 6.51 27.63
CA PRO A 172 8.95 7.20 28.32
C PRO A 172 9.40 8.58 28.79
N ALA A 173 8.64 9.62 28.45
CA ALA A 173 8.89 10.99 28.89
C ALA A 173 7.71 11.51 29.71
N LYS A 174 8.02 12.26 30.79
CA LYS A 174 7.00 12.96 31.57
C LYS A 174 6.60 14.24 30.82
N VAL A 175 5.34 14.35 30.42
CA VAL A 175 4.77 15.53 29.78
C VAL A 175 3.79 16.22 30.73
N HIS A 176 3.71 17.56 30.62
CA HIS A 176 2.70 18.32 31.35
C HIS A 176 1.36 18.20 30.66
N THR A 177 0.30 17.97 31.43
CA THR A 177 -1.07 17.89 30.94
C THR A 177 -1.83 19.21 31.08
N ASP A 178 -1.24 20.20 31.73
CA ASP A 178 -1.79 21.54 31.95
C ASP A 178 -1.26 22.53 30.89
N ILE A 179 -2.08 23.54 30.59
CA ILE A 179 -1.72 24.62 29.65
C ILE A 179 -0.74 25.56 30.35
N ARG A 180 0.46 25.71 29.80
CA ARG A 180 1.48 26.63 30.26
C ARG A 180 1.32 28.02 29.63
N ARG A 181 1.95 29.06 30.22
CA ARG A 181 2.07 30.37 29.60
C ARG A 181 3.07 30.31 28.45
N GLY A 182 2.76 30.96 27.34
CA GLY A 182 3.71 31.16 26.27
C GLY A 182 3.05 31.35 24.92
N PRO A 183 3.82 31.58 23.85
CA PRO A 183 3.38 31.24 22.52
C PRO A 183 3.47 29.71 22.33
N PHE A 184 2.46 29.11 21.67
CA PHE A 184 2.41 27.69 21.41
C PHE A 184 2.33 27.44 19.91
N ILE A 185 3.00 26.37 19.43
CA ILE A 185 2.73 25.77 18.14
C ILE A 185 1.81 24.59 18.41
N VAL A 186 0.59 24.66 17.88
CA VAL A 186 -0.39 23.57 18.00
C VAL A 186 -0.20 22.63 16.82
N VAL A 187 0.06 21.37 17.10
CA VAL A 187 0.12 20.30 16.10
C VAL A 187 -1.02 19.36 16.36
N SER A 188 -1.77 19.02 15.32
CA SER A 188 -2.83 18.03 15.37
C SER A 188 -2.64 17.01 14.25
N GLY A 189 -2.91 15.74 14.53
CA GLY A 189 -2.78 14.65 13.58
C GLY A 189 -2.94 13.32 14.27
N HIS A 190 -3.09 12.26 13.48
CA HIS A 190 -3.15 10.89 13.98
C HIS A 190 -1.74 10.32 14.14
N ASP A 191 -0.92 10.50 13.09
CA ASP A 191 0.48 10.14 13.05
C ASP A 191 1.30 11.40 12.74
N LEU A 192 2.39 11.57 13.47
CA LEU A 192 3.31 12.71 13.34
C LEU A 192 4.63 12.29 12.67
N GLU A 193 4.66 11.11 12.06
CA GLU A 193 5.80 10.57 11.33
C GLU A 193 5.97 11.16 9.94
#